data_bf034a73fe20c2fc992bf741cb8953b4
#
_entry.id   bf034a73fe20c2fc992bf741cb8953b4
#
_cell.length_a   1.000
_cell.length_b   1.000
_cell.length_c   1.000
_cell.angle_alpha   90.00
_cell.angle_beta   90.00
_cell.angle_gamma   90.00
#
_symmetry.space_group_name_H-M   'P 1'
#
loop_
_entity.id
_entity.type
_entity.pdbx_description
1 polymer ?
#
loop_
_entity_poly.entity_id
_entity_poly.type
_entity_poly.pdbx_seq_one_letter_code
_entity_poly.pdbx_strand_id
1 'polypeptide(L)'
;MEPNELIVCRDASLGYEGQSVLAHLDLTIRAGDYLCIVGDNGSGKSTLLRGLLGLLSPQSGEILRAPELRQGAVGYLPQQTRAQRDFPATVYEVVLSGCLNQKGLRFFYTAAQKSAALMNMGKLGILELKDQSYRDLSGGQQQRVLLARALCAARSLLILDEPITGLDPAAAQDLYKTLSYLNRKEGMAVVMVTHDLRAALRSARGASSTWAPIFPAEI
;
A
#
# COMPACT_ATOMS: atom_id res chain seq x y z
N MET A 1 8.45 19.76 7.77
CA MET A 1 8.48 18.87 6.60
C MET A 1 8.87 19.69 5.37
N GLU A 2 9.77 19.15 4.55
CA GLU A 2 10.13 19.74 3.27
C GLU A 2 9.01 19.54 2.22
N PRO A 3 8.98 20.32 1.12
CA PRO A 3 7.86 20.28 0.15
C PRO A 3 7.59 18.91 -0.51
N ASN A 4 8.58 18.02 -0.58
CA ASN A 4 8.46 16.71 -1.18
C ASN A 4 8.36 15.56 -0.16
N GLU A 5 8.34 15.87 1.14
CA GLU A 5 8.20 14.86 2.19
C GLU A 5 6.74 14.50 2.40
N LEU A 6 6.44 13.22 2.28
CA LEU A 6 5.10 12.65 2.45
C LEU A 6 4.86 12.21 3.90
N ILE A 7 5.82 11.46 4.47
CA ILE A 7 5.80 11.03 5.88
C ILE A 7 7.19 11.19 6.46
N VAL A 8 7.26 11.72 7.68
CA VAL A 8 8.50 11.84 8.46
C VAL A 8 8.27 11.27 9.84
N CYS A 9 9.01 10.23 10.20
CA CYS A 9 9.10 9.69 11.55
C CYS A 9 10.38 10.28 12.18
N ARG A 10 10.28 10.83 13.40
CA ARG A 10 11.41 11.36 14.16
C ARG A 10 11.40 10.73 15.54
N ASP A 11 12.43 9.95 15.83
CA ASP A 11 12.61 9.23 17.09
C ASP A 11 11.30 8.53 17.55
N ALA A 12 10.53 8.00 16.57
CA ALA A 12 9.20 7.50 16.81
C ALA A 12 9.25 6.08 17.37
N SER A 13 8.57 5.85 18.51
CA SER A 13 8.38 4.52 19.07
C SER A 13 6.94 4.09 18.94
N LEU A 14 6.71 2.88 18.44
CA LEU A 14 5.40 2.31 18.16
C LEU A 14 5.22 1.01 18.93
N GLY A 15 4.05 0.82 19.52
CA GLY A 15 3.75 -0.38 20.31
C GLY A 15 2.33 -0.41 20.83
N TYR A 16 2.04 -1.36 21.69
CA TYR A 16 0.73 -1.61 22.29
C TYR A 16 0.86 -1.75 23.80
N GLU A 17 -0.12 -1.24 24.55
CA GLU A 17 -0.23 -1.42 26.02
C GLU A 17 1.06 -1.08 26.78
N GLY A 18 1.77 -0.06 26.34
CA GLY A 18 3.03 0.38 26.95
C GLY A 18 4.27 -0.43 26.56
N GLN A 19 4.13 -1.51 25.80
CA GLN A 19 5.26 -2.27 25.25
C GLN A 19 5.64 -1.72 23.87
N SER A 20 6.88 -1.29 23.71
CA SER A 20 7.41 -0.84 22.41
C SER A 20 7.73 -2.05 21.54
N VAL A 21 7.20 -2.05 20.30
CA VAL A 21 7.51 -3.02 19.26
C VAL A 21 8.59 -2.48 18.32
N LEU A 22 8.56 -1.18 18.08
CA LEU A 22 9.58 -0.43 17.32
C LEU A 22 9.99 0.76 18.16
N ALA A 23 11.27 0.95 18.36
CA ALA A 23 11.81 2.06 19.12
C ALA A 23 12.75 2.91 18.26
N HIS A 24 12.79 4.21 18.54
CA HIS A 24 13.73 5.16 17.95
C HIS A 24 13.74 5.14 16.41
N LEU A 25 12.56 5.05 15.78
CA LEU A 25 12.43 5.01 14.33
C LEU A 25 12.62 6.39 13.72
N ASP A 26 13.65 6.54 12.89
CA ASP A 26 13.84 7.67 12.00
C ASP A 26 13.65 7.22 10.56
N LEU A 27 12.59 7.71 9.90
CA LEU A 27 12.25 7.34 8.54
C LEU A 27 11.62 8.54 7.82
N THR A 28 12.10 8.82 6.62
CA THR A 28 11.48 9.82 5.74
C THR A 28 11.06 9.15 4.42
N ILE A 29 9.79 9.35 4.05
CA ILE A 29 9.23 8.91 2.76
C ILE A 29 8.94 10.16 1.95
N ARG A 30 9.52 10.25 0.75
CA ARG A 30 9.37 11.37 -0.17
C ARG A 30 8.52 11.00 -1.38
N ALA A 31 8.01 11.99 -2.07
CA ALA A 31 7.32 11.80 -3.36
C ALA A 31 8.27 11.09 -4.35
N GLY A 32 7.76 10.06 -5.02
CA GLY A 32 8.53 9.25 -5.97
C GLY A 32 9.47 8.22 -5.36
N ASP A 33 9.57 8.10 -4.04
CA ASP A 33 10.37 7.05 -3.41
C ASP A 33 9.81 5.65 -3.73
N TYR A 34 10.72 4.68 -3.85
CA TYR A 34 10.37 3.26 -3.85
C TYR A 34 11.10 2.59 -2.69
N LEU A 35 10.39 2.38 -1.60
CA LEU A 35 10.93 1.85 -0.34
C LEU A 35 10.49 0.40 -0.15
N CYS A 36 11.46 -0.50 0.04
CA CYS A 36 11.21 -1.88 0.47
C CYS A 36 11.60 -2.05 1.93
N ILE A 37 10.64 -2.45 2.75
CA ILE A 37 10.81 -2.75 4.16
C ILE A 37 10.86 -4.27 4.31
N VAL A 38 12.00 -4.78 4.75
CA VAL A 38 12.23 -6.23 4.87
C VAL A 38 12.48 -6.59 6.32
N GLY A 39 11.89 -7.69 6.76
CA GLY A 39 12.09 -8.22 8.11
C GLY A 39 11.33 -9.52 8.32
N ASP A 40 11.74 -10.29 9.33
CA ASP A 40 11.10 -11.54 9.69
C ASP A 40 9.67 -11.37 10.21
N ASN A 41 8.94 -12.47 10.32
CA ASN A 41 7.63 -12.45 10.96
C ASN A 41 7.79 -12.06 12.44
N GLY A 42 6.97 -11.10 12.91
CA GLY A 42 7.06 -10.57 14.26
C GLY A 42 8.02 -9.38 14.42
N SER A 43 8.78 -8.97 13.42
CA SER A 43 9.72 -7.83 13.50
C SER A 43 9.08 -6.44 13.56
N GLY A 44 7.76 -6.34 13.72
CA GLY A 44 7.08 -5.04 13.84
C GLY A 44 6.62 -4.42 12.52
N LYS A 45 6.74 -5.09 11.37
CA LYS A 45 6.33 -4.57 10.05
C LYS A 45 4.88 -4.05 10.03
N SER A 46 3.94 -4.84 10.52
CA SER A 46 2.52 -4.44 10.58
C SER A 46 2.28 -3.28 11.55
N THR A 47 3.08 -3.19 12.63
CA THR A 47 3.04 -2.06 13.58
C THR A 47 3.52 -0.79 12.90
N LEU A 48 4.61 -0.87 12.13
CA LEU A 48 5.09 0.24 11.31
C LEU A 48 4.03 0.70 10.31
N LEU A 49 3.45 -0.24 9.55
CA LEU A 49 2.40 0.10 8.58
C LEU A 49 1.22 0.81 9.23
N ARG A 50 0.77 0.35 10.41
CA ARG A 50 -0.30 1.04 11.16
C ARG A 50 0.11 2.44 11.57
N GLY A 51 1.37 2.63 12.00
CA GLY A 51 1.94 3.96 12.26
C GLY A 51 1.92 4.84 11.01
N LEU A 52 2.44 4.37 9.87
CA LEU A 52 2.48 5.13 8.62
C LEU A 52 1.08 5.48 8.10
N LEU A 53 0.11 4.56 8.24
CA LEU A 53 -1.30 4.77 7.87
C LEU A 53 -2.07 5.70 8.82
N GLY A 54 -1.50 6.05 9.99
CA GLY A 54 -2.18 6.84 11.02
C GLY A 54 -3.20 6.07 11.83
N LEU A 55 -3.15 4.76 11.80
CA LEU A 55 -4.01 3.87 12.57
C LEU A 55 -3.46 3.57 13.97
N LEU A 56 -2.20 3.92 14.21
CA LEU A 56 -1.51 3.80 15.50
C LEU A 56 -0.72 5.08 15.73
N SER A 57 -0.94 5.72 16.88
CA SER A 57 -0.15 6.87 17.32
C SER A 57 1.17 6.41 17.95
N PRO A 58 2.28 7.14 17.76
CA PRO A 58 3.53 6.83 18.43
C PRO A 58 3.39 7.00 19.95
N GLN A 59 4.09 6.16 20.72
CA GLN A 59 4.20 6.24 22.18
C GLN A 59 5.20 7.33 22.59
N SER A 60 6.24 7.55 21.76
CA SER A 60 7.20 8.66 21.89
C SER A 60 7.65 9.10 20.50
N GLY A 61 8.27 10.28 20.42
CA GLY A 61 8.62 10.89 19.14
C GLY A 61 7.42 11.35 18.34
N GLU A 62 7.57 11.51 17.04
CA GLU A 62 6.47 12.00 16.18
C GLU A 62 6.44 11.34 14.80
N ILE A 63 5.23 11.23 14.24
CA ILE A 63 5.01 10.83 12.84
C ILE A 63 4.22 11.96 12.16
N LEU A 64 4.92 12.73 11.35
CA LEU A 64 4.36 13.84 10.58
C LEU A 64 3.91 13.32 9.21
N ARG A 65 2.76 13.80 8.73
CA ARG A 65 2.21 13.47 7.40
C ARG A 65 1.93 14.74 6.64
N ALA A 66 2.23 14.74 5.35
CA ALA A 66 1.87 15.83 4.46
C ALA A 66 0.35 16.09 4.51
N PRO A 67 -0.09 17.35 4.35
CA PRO A 67 -1.51 17.71 4.43
C PRO A 67 -2.41 16.88 3.52
N GLU A 68 -1.95 16.56 2.31
CA GLU A 68 -2.66 15.75 1.33
C GLU A 68 -2.88 14.31 1.78
N LEU A 69 -2.03 13.76 2.65
CA LEU A 69 -2.17 12.39 3.19
C LEU A 69 -3.06 12.32 4.43
N ARG A 70 -3.32 13.45 5.10
CA ARG A 70 -4.13 13.49 6.34
C ARG A 70 -5.59 13.12 6.12
N GLN A 71 -6.09 13.23 4.90
CA GLN A 71 -7.48 12.95 4.53
C GLN A 71 -7.71 11.54 3.96
N GLY A 72 -6.86 10.58 4.29
CA GLY A 72 -7.02 9.19 3.82
C GLY A 72 -6.67 9.00 2.34
N ALA A 73 -5.77 9.84 1.81
CA ALA A 73 -5.32 9.78 0.42
C ALA A 73 -4.10 8.84 0.22
N VAL A 74 -3.93 7.87 1.13
CA VAL A 74 -2.96 6.78 1.02
C VAL A 74 -3.66 5.56 0.43
N GLY A 75 -3.12 5.05 -0.67
CA GLY A 75 -3.55 3.75 -1.17
C GLY A 75 -2.95 2.65 -0.31
N TYR A 76 -3.80 1.78 0.22
CA TYR A 76 -3.34 0.65 1.03
C TYR A 76 -3.82 -0.67 0.46
N LEU A 77 -2.87 -1.56 0.21
CA LEU A 77 -3.11 -2.94 -0.18
C LEU A 77 -2.71 -3.83 1.00
N PRO A 78 -3.68 -4.33 1.78
CA PRO A 78 -3.42 -5.21 2.91
C PRO A 78 -3.02 -6.61 2.44
N GLN A 79 -2.36 -7.35 3.33
CA GLN A 79 -2.15 -8.78 3.16
C GLN A 79 -3.51 -9.47 3.00
N GLN A 80 -3.65 -10.26 1.93
CA GLN A 80 -4.91 -10.89 1.58
C GLN A 80 -5.25 -12.07 2.50
N THR A 81 -6.42 -12.03 3.14
CA THR A 81 -6.96 -13.13 3.93
C THR A 81 -7.89 -14.03 3.12
N ARG A 82 -8.12 -15.28 3.56
CA ARG A 82 -9.08 -16.20 2.93
C ARG A 82 -10.49 -15.60 2.84
N ALA A 83 -10.97 -14.98 3.93
CA ALA A 83 -12.30 -14.36 3.96
C ALA A 83 -12.47 -13.22 2.94
N GLN A 84 -11.39 -12.51 2.62
CA GLN A 84 -11.43 -11.45 1.60
C GLN A 84 -11.50 -12.03 0.18
N ARG A 85 -10.97 -13.24 -0.05
CA ARG A 85 -11.02 -13.90 -1.37
C ARG A 85 -12.42 -14.32 -1.77
N ASP A 86 -13.27 -14.65 -0.80
CA ASP A 86 -14.64 -15.15 -1.02
C ASP A 86 -15.69 -14.02 -1.00
N PHE A 87 -15.26 -12.76 -1.10
CA PHE A 87 -16.18 -11.62 -1.01
C PHE A 87 -17.16 -11.58 -2.19
N PRO A 88 -18.50 -11.59 -1.94
CA PRO A 88 -19.52 -11.72 -2.98
C PRO A 88 -19.86 -10.36 -3.61
N ALA A 89 -18.91 -9.75 -4.33
CA ALA A 89 -19.12 -8.49 -5.03
C ALA A 89 -18.50 -8.58 -6.43
N THR A 90 -18.95 -7.72 -7.35
CA THR A 90 -18.32 -7.57 -8.64
C THR A 90 -16.95 -6.90 -8.52
N VAL A 91 -16.08 -7.16 -9.49
CA VAL A 91 -14.78 -6.50 -9.59
C VAL A 91 -14.93 -4.98 -9.55
N TYR A 92 -15.91 -4.44 -10.27
CA TYR A 92 -16.17 -3.01 -10.29
C TYR A 92 -16.55 -2.45 -8.92
N GLU A 93 -17.41 -3.13 -8.17
CA GLU A 93 -17.80 -2.72 -6.82
C GLU A 93 -16.61 -2.72 -5.85
N VAL A 94 -15.77 -3.77 -5.92
CA VAL A 94 -14.54 -3.84 -5.11
C VAL A 94 -13.63 -2.66 -5.41
N VAL A 95 -13.34 -2.38 -6.70
CA VAL A 95 -12.46 -1.26 -7.09
C VAL A 95 -13.04 0.07 -6.67
N LEU A 96 -14.34 0.29 -6.95
CA LEU A 96 -15.04 1.53 -6.64
C LEU A 96 -15.07 1.83 -5.13
N SER A 97 -15.08 0.78 -4.29
CA SER A 97 -15.01 0.94 -2.83
C SER A 97 -13.75 1.68 -2.35
N GLY A 98 -12.66 1.67 -3.14
CA GLY A 98 -11.46 2.47 -2.87
C GLY A 98 -11.69 3.99 -2.83
N CYS A 99 -12.77 4.47 -3.45
CA CYS A 99 -13.14 5.88 -3.44
C CYS A 99 -13.96 6.30 -2.19
N LEU A 100 -14.25 5.40 -1.23
CA LEU A 100 -15.11 5.69 -0.08
C LEU A 100 -14.58 6.84 0.78
N ASN A 101 -13.29 6.91 1.03
CA ASN A 101 -12.67 7.96 1.84
C ASN A 101 -12.81 9.37 1.21
N GLN A 102 -13.13 9.44 -0.08
CA GLN A 102 -13.33 10.70 -0.80
C GLN A 102 -14.81 11.12 -0.89
N LYS A 103 -15.71 10.31 -0.34
CA LYS A 103 -17.17 10.54 -0.44
C LYS A 103 -17.68 11.67 0.45
N GLY A 104 -17.04 11.93 1.59
CA GLY A 104 -17.62 12.77 2.63
C GLY A 104 -18.99 12.21 3.07
N LEU A 105 -19.97 13.09 3.22
CA LEU A 105 -21.36 12.72 3.59
C LEU A 105 -22.25 12.29 2.39
N ARG A 106 -21.67 12.03 1.21
CA ARG A 106 -22.46 11.69 0.00
C ARG A 106 -22.82 10.19 0.01
N PHE A 107 -24.08 9.88 -0.28
CA PHE A 107 -24.58 8.51 -0.39
C PHE A 107 -24.14 7.81 -1.68
N PHE A 108 -23.92 8.56 -2.78
CA PHE A 108 -23.60 8.01 -4.09
C PHE A 108 -22.19 8.39 -4.56
N TYR A 109 -21.58 7.53 -5.38
CA TYR A 109 -20.33 7.83 -6.07
C TYR A 109 -20.54 8.84 -7.19
N THR A 110 -19.62 9.78 -7.30
CA THR A 110 -19.61 10.78 -8.37
C THR A 110 -19.19 10.16 -9.71
N ALA A 111 -19.50 10.86 -10.82
CA ALA A 111 -19.02 10.44 -12.14
C ALA A 111 -17.49 10.39 -12.22
N ALA A 112 -16.80 11.33 -11.57
CA ALA A 112 -15.32 11.33 -11.49
C ALA A 112 -14.76 10.09 -10.77
N GLN A 113 -15.36 9.67 -9.64
CA GLN A 113 -14.96 8.46 -8.92
C GLN A 113 -15.19 7.18 -9.74
N LYS A 114 -16.33 7.10 -10.43
CA LYS A 114 -16.64 5.98 -11.35
C LYS A 114 -15.64 5.93 -12.50
N SER A 115 -15.31 7.07 -13.10
CA SER A 115 -14.31 7.17 -14.16
C SER A 115 -12.93 6.78 -13.68
N ALA A 116 -12.51 7.23 -12.49
CA ALA A 116 -11.23 6.85 -11.86
C ALA A 116 -11.13 5.34 -11.63
N ALA A 117 -12.21 4.71 -11.15
CA ALA A 117 -12.25 3.25 -10.97
C ALA A 117 -12.02 2.51 -12.30
N LEU A 118 -12.76 2.87 -13.36
CA LEU A 118 -12.61 2.27 -14.69
C LEU A 118 -11.20 2.50 -15.28
N MET A 119 -10.66 3.71 -15.12
CA MET A 119 -9.30 4.04 -15.57
C MET A 119 -8.25 3.17 -14.86
N ASN A 120 -8.34 3.02 -13.54
CA ASN A 120 -7.41 2.17 -12.78
C ASN A 120 -7.56 0.69 -13.14
N MET A 121 -8.78 0.22 -13.43
CA MET A 121 -9.01 -1.12 -13.96
C MET A 121 -8.34 -1.31 -15.33
N GLY A 122 -8.45 -0.34 -16.21
CA GLY A 122 -7.79 -0.34 -17.52
C GLY A 122 -6.27 -0.37 -17.40
N LYS A 123 -5.66 0.45 -16.50
CA LYS A 123 -4.22 0.46 -16.22
C LYS A 123 -3.69 -0.91 -15.77
N LEU A 124 -4.52 -1.67 -15.06
CA LEU A 124 -4.15 -2.97 -14.50
C LEU A 124 -4.58 -4.16 -15.38
N GLY A 125 -5.17 -3.90 -16.56
CA GLY A 125 -5.58 -4.94 -17.51
C GLY A 125 -6.69 -5.85 -16.97
N ILE A 126 -7.65 -5.28 -16.22
CA ILE A 126 -8.78 -6.00 -15.63
C ILE A 126 -10.13 -5.36 -15.96
N LEU A 127 -10.19 -4.47 -16.94
CA LEU A 127 -11.43 -3.75 -17.28
C LEU A 127 -12.51 -4.69 -17.82
N GLU A 128 -12.13 -5.72 -18.58
CA GLU A 128 -13.00 -6.74 -19.11
C GLU A 128 -13.63 -7.64 -18.05
N LEU A 129 -13.03 -7.66 -16.84
CA LEU A 129 -13.52 -8.46 -15.70
C LEU A 129 -14.52 -7.69 -14.84
N LYS A 130 -14.88 -6.45 -15.18
CA LYS A 130 -15.60 -5.51 -14.30
C LYS A 130 -16.91 -6.07 -13.72
N ASP A 131 -17.63 -6.86 -14.48
CA ASP A 131 -18.94 -7.40 -14.13
C ASP A 131 -18.84 -8.84 -13.54
N GLN A 132 -17.63 -9.42 -13.51
CA GLN A 132 -17.40 -10.75 -12.92
C GLN A 132 -17.39 -10.69 -11.39
N SER A 133 -17.74 -11.80 -10.76
CA SER A 133 -17.62 -11.95 -9.32
C SER A 133 -16.14 -12.00 -8.90
N TYR A 134 -15.77 -11.19 -7.91
CA TYR A 134 -14.39 -11.13 -7.40
C TYR A 134 -13.88 -12.48 -6.91
N ARG A 135 -14.71 -13.30 -6.27
CA ARG A 135 -14.35 -14.64 -5.75
C ARG A 135 -13.99 -15.65 -6.84
N ASP A 136 -14.49 -15.44 -8.08
CA ASP A 136 -14.29 -16.38 -9.18
C ASP A 136 -12.99 -16.10 -9.95
N LEU A 137 -12.23 -15.08 -9.54
CA LEU A 137 -10.97 -14.67 -10.14
C LEU A 137 -9.79 -15.52 -9.66
N SER A 138 -8.76 -15.65 -10.52
CA SER A 138 -7.45 -16.17 -10.11
C SER A 138 -6.79 -15.25 -9.06
N GLY A 139 -5.86 -15.79 -8.27
CA GLY A 139 -5.14 -15.01 -7.25
C GLY A 139 -4.45 -13.76 -7.82
N GLY A 140 -3.83 -13.87 -8.99
CA GLY A 140 -3.20 -12.75 -9.68
C GLY A 140 -4.20 -11.69 -10.14
N GLN A 141 -5.39 -12.11 -10.62
CA GLN A 141 -6.47 -11.19 -10.97
C GLN A 141 -7.03 -10.48 -9.74
N GLN A 142 -7.28 -11.23 -8.65
CA GLN A 142 -7.72 -10.65 -7.37
C GLN A 142 -6.72 -9.61 -6.85
N GLN A 143 -5.43 -9.89 -6.94
CA GLN A 143 -4.39 -8.95 -6.52
C GLN A 143 -4.41 -7.66 -7.35
N ARG A 144 -4.60 -7.75 -8.67
CA ARG A 144 -4.76 -6.58 -9.54
C ARG A 144 -6.03 -5.77 -9.19
N VAL A 145 -7.13 -6.44 -8.83
CA VAL A 145 -8.36 -5.78 -8.37
C VAL A 145 -8.11 -5.00 -7.08
N LEU A 146 -7.44 -5.61 -6.09
CA LEU A 146 -7.11 -4.92 -4.84
C LEU A 146 -6.13 -3.77 -5.04
N LEU A 147 -5.18 -3.90 -5.96
CA LEU A 147 -4.30 -2.81 -6.35
C LEU A 147 -5.08 -1.67 -7.02
N ALA A 148 -6.02 -1.98 -7.93
CA ALA A 148 -6.91 -0.97 -8.53
C ALA A 148 -7.72 -0.23 -7.46
N ARG A 149 -8.24 -0.96 -6.48
CA ARG A 149 -8.95 -0.39 -5.33
C ARG A 149 -8.04 0.55 -4.53
N ALA A 150 -6.80 0.13 -4.23
CA ALA A 150 -5.84 0.96 -3.52
C ALA A 150 -5.50 2.25 -4.31
N LEU A 151 -5.33 2.14 -5.63
CA LEU A 151 -5.09 3.30 -6.52
C LEU A 151 -6.26 4.29 -6.55
N CYS A 152 -7.50 3.83 -6.36
CA CYS A 152 -8.66 4.74 -6.24
C CYS A 152 -8.59 5.61 -4.98
N ALA A 153 -7.93 5.15 -3.91
CA ALA A 153 -7.69 5.93 -2.69
C ALA A 153 -6.42 6.78 -2.79
N ALA A 154 -5.37 6.26 -3.45
CA ALA A 154 -4.05 6.87 -3.50
C ALA A 154 -4.05 8.22 -4.26
N ARG A 155 -3.31 9.21 -3.72
CA ARG A 155 -2.91 10.42 -4.45
C ARG A 155 -1.42 10.39 -4.81
N SER A 156 -0.58 10.23 -3.81
CA SER A 156 0.89 10.30 -3.97
C SER A 156 1.63 9.13 -3.32
N LEU A 157 0.94 8.34 -2.48
CA LEU A 157 1.55 7.25 -1.71
C LEU A 157 0.72 5.97 -1.79
N LEU A 158 1.40 4.86 -2.10
CA LEU A 158 0.88 3.50 -2.11
C LEU A 158 1.66 2.66 -1.11
N ILE A 159 0.97 2.06 -0.15
CA ILE A 159 1.54 1.15 0.86
C ILE A 159 1.01 -0.26 0.58
N LEU A 160 1.92 -1.23 0.52
CA LEU A 160 1.63 -2.61 0.13
C LEU A 160 2.16 -3.56 1.22
N ASP A 161 1.28 -4.38 1.78
CA ASP A 161 1.62 -5.37 2.80
C ASP A 161 1.65 -6.76 2.17
N GLU A 162 2.85 -7.35 2.03
CA GLU A 162 3.07 -8.67 1.44
C GLU A 162 2.37 -8.88 0.08
N PRO A 163 2.55 -7.97 -0.90
CA PRO A 163 1.69 -7.90 -2.10
C PRO A 163 1.85 -9.09 -3.05
N ILE A 164 2.92 -9.87 -2.92
CA ILE A 164 3.22 -11.01 -3.81
C ILE A 164 2.96 -12.38 -3.16
N THR A 165 2.60 -12.39 -1.88
CA THR A 165 2.39 -13.65 -1.14
C THR A 165 1.26 -14.47 -1.77
N GLY A 166 1.58 -15.72 -2.15
CA GLY A 166 0.63 -16.63 -2.77
C GLY A 166 0.38 -16.42 -4.27
N LEU A 167 1.16 -15.54 -4.93
CA LEU A 167 1.18 -15.41 -6.38
C LEU A 167 2.17 -16.39 -7.01
N ASP A 168 1.84 -16.87 -8.22
CA ASP A 168 2.82 -17.53 -9.06
C ASP A 168 3.92 -16.56 -9.55
N PRO A 169 5.08 -17.07 -10.00
CA PRO A 169 6.21 -16.21 -10.38
C PRO A 169 5.91 -15.22 -11.51
N ALA A 170 5.03 -15.57 -12.46
CA ALA A 170 4.68 -14.70 -13.57
C ALA A 170 3.79 -13.53 -13.10
N ALA A 171 2.76 -13.83 -12.29
CA ALA A 171 1.90 -12.81 -11.69
C ALA A 171 2.69 -11.87 -10.76
N ALA A 172 3.63 -12.40 -9.97
CA ALA A 172 4.51 -11.58 -9.13
C ALA A 172 5.38 -10.64 -9.98
N GLN A 173 5.97 -11.12 -11.08
CA GLN A 173 6.76 -10.29 -11.98
C GLN A 173 5.94 -9.17 -12.61
N ASP A 174 4.73 -9.47 -13.05
CA ASP A 174 3.83 -8.47 -13.64
C ASP A 174 3.41 -7.41 -12.63
N LEU A 175 3.18 -7.80 -11.37
CA LEU A 175 2.92 -6.85 -10.29
C LEU A 175 4.11 -5.89 -10.09
N TYR A 176 5.34 -6.40 -10.05
CA TYR A 176 6.53 -5.55 -9.94
C TYR A 176 6.68 -4.58 -11.11
N LYS A 177 6.42 -5.02 -12.35
CA LYS A 177 6.44 -4.13 -13.53
C LYS A 177 5.40 -3.01 -13.36
N THR A 178 4.22 -3.35 -12.89
CA THR A 178 3.13 -2.39 -12.64
C THR A 178 3.54 -1.37 -11.57
N LEU A 179 4.08 -1.82 -10.43
CA LEU A 179 4.53 -0.92 -9.36
C LEU A 179 5.67 -0.02 -9.83
N SER A 180 6.63 -0.55 -10.60
CA SER A 180 7.70 0.24 -11.20
C SER A 180 7.17 1.29 -12.18
N TYR A 181 6.14 0.96 -12.97
CA TYR A 181 5.49 1.91 -13.87
C TYR A 181 4.81 3.04 -13.08
N LEU A 182 4.02 2.72 -12.06
CA LEU A 182 3.34 3.71 -11.21
C LEU A 182 4.34 4.64 -10.53
N ASN A 183 5.46 4.09 -10.04
CA ASN A 183 6.50 4.88 -9.41
C ASN A 183 7.21 5.81 -10.42
N ARG A 184 7.75 5.27 -11.53
CA ARG A 184 8.60 6.01 -12.45
C ARG A 184 7.85 6.94 -13.40
N LYS A 185 6.65 6.54 -13.84
CA LYS A 185 5.88 7.29 -14.83
C LYS A 185 4.81 8.17 -14.23
N GLU A 186 4.24 7.76 -13.09
CA GLU A 186 3.19 8.52 -12.42
C GLU A 186 3.69 9.26 -11.17
N GLY A 187 4.98 9.08 -10.79
CA GLY A 187 5.57 9.74 -9.62
C GLY A 187 5.02 9.26 -8.27
N MET A 188 4.34 8.09 -8.26
CA MET A 188 3.77 7.51 -7.04
C MET A 188 4.88 7.06 -6.10
N ALA A 189 4.86 7.51 -4.85
CA ALA A 189 5.69 6.89 -3.84
C ALA A 189 5.15 5.50 -3.49
N VAL A 190 6.03 4.50 -3.44
CA VAL A 190 5.67 3.10 -3.15
C VAL A 190 6.43 2.63 -1.92
N VAL A 191 5.69 2.19 -0.90
CA VAL A 191 6.24 1.50 0.27
C VAL A 191 5.74 0.06 0.24
N MET A 192 6.65 -0.88 0.12
CA MET A 192 6.34 -2.31 0.08
C MET A 192 6.96 -3.00 1.28
N VAL A 193 6.16 -3.73 2.02
CA VAL A 193 6.60 -4.61 3.12
C VAL A 193 6.62 -6.03 2.61
N THR A 194 7.72 -6.75 2.85
CA THR A 194 7.86 -8.15 2.47
C THR A 194 8.86 -8.87 3.38
N HIS A 195 8.73 -10.19 3.50
CA HIS A 195 9.74 -11.06 4.11
C HIS A 195 10.68 -11.68 3.05
N ASP A 196 10.39 -11.52 1.76
CA ASP A 196 11.22 -12.03 0.66
C ASP A 196 12.24 -10.98 0.19
N LEU A 197 13.47 -11.09 0.74
CA LEU A 197 14.60 -10.25 0.37
C LEU A 197 14.95 -10.35 -1.13
N ARG A 198 14.80 -11.52 -1.74
CA ARG A 198 15.11 -11.71 -3.17
C ARG A 198 14.10 -11.01 -4.07
N ALA A 199 12.84 -11.01 -3.66
CA ALA A 199 11.77 -10.31 -4.34
C ALA A 199 11.98 -8.79 -4.24
N ALA A 200 12.32 -8.30 -3.05
CA ALA A 200 12.66 -6.91 -2.82
C ALA A 200 13.86 -6.45 -3.70
N LEU A 201 14.95 -7.23 -3.75
CA LEU A 201 16.13 -6.94 -4.60
C LEU A 201 15.81 -6.87 -6.09
N ARG A 202 14.88 -7.69 -6.58
CA ARG A 202 14.47 -7.67 -7.99
C ARG A 202 13.69 -6.40 -8.34
N SER A 203 12.84 -5.94 -7.45
CA SER A 203 12.08 -4.69 -7.64
C SER A 203 12.99 -3.46 -7.59
N ALA A 204 14.05 -3.52 -6.76
CA ALA A 204 15.01 -2.45 -6.58
C ALA A 204 15.94 -2.21 -7.77
N ARG A 205 16.27 -3.22 -8.55
CA ARG A 205 17.20 -3.10 -9.71
C ARG A 205 16.74 -2.14 -10.81
N GLY A 206 15.57 -1.59 -10.67
CA GLY A 206 14.99 -0.69 -11.64
C GLY A 206 14.49 0.64 -11.07
N ALA A 207 14.52 0.89 -9.78
CA ALA A 207 14.08 2.14 -9.15
C ALA A 207 15.24 2.76 -8.35
N SER A 208 15.17 4.06 -8.08
CA SER A 208 15.98 4.72 -7.05
C SER A 208 15.45 4.24 -5.68
N SER A 209 15.81 3.01 -5.30
CA SER A 209 15.21 2.35 -4.15
C SER A 209 16.09 2.50 -2.92
N THR A 210 15.48 2.97 -1.83
CA THR A 210 16.08 3.02 -0.50
C THR A 210 15.67 1.76 0.27
N TRP A 211 16.62 1.15 0.97
CA TRP A 211 16.42 -0.02 1.82
C TRP A 211 16.33 0.43 3.27
N ALA A 212 15.29 0.04 3.96
CA ALA A 212 15.20 0.17 5.41
C ALA A 212 15.04 -1.23 6.02
N PRO A 213 16.11 -1.87 6.50
CA PRO A 213 15.97 -3.06 7.32
C PRO A 213 15.31 -2.67 8.64
N ILE A 214 14.26 -3.38 9.06
CA ILE A 214 13.74 -3.29 10.42
C ILE A 214 14.49 -4.33 11.22
N PHE A 215 15.39 -3.86 12.09
CA PHE A 215 15.96 -4.70 13.12
C PHE A 215 14.99 -4.75 14.31
N PRO A 216 14.78 -5.93 14.95
CA PRO A 216 14.12 -5.96 16.24
C PRO A 216 14.89 -5.06 17.20
N ALA A 217 14.18 -4.33 18.04
CA ALA A 217 14.83 -3.66 19.17
C ALA A 217 15.62 -4.73 19.91
N GLU A 218 16.94 -4.55 20.07
CA GLU A 218 17.74 -5.41 20.90
C GLU A 218 17.13 -5.40 22.31
N ILE A 219 16.77 -6.60 22.78
CA ILE A 219 16.22 -6.85 24.12
C ILE A 219 17.34 -6.70 25.15
#